data_d6e341208fea44674aaa20940c04c71c
#
_entry.id   d6e341208fea44674aaa20940c04c71c
#
_cell.length_a   1.000
_cell.length_b   1.000
_cell.length_c   1.000
_cell.angle_alpha   90.00
_cell.angle_beta   90.00
_cell.angle_gamma   90.00
#
_symmetry.space_group_name_H-M   'P 1'
#
loop_
_entity.id
_entity.type
_entity.pdbx_description
1 polymer ?
#
loop_
_entity_poly.entity_id
_entity_poly.type
_entity_poly.pdbx_seq_one_letter_code
_entity_poly.pdbx_strand_id
1 'polypeptide(L)'
;MKKLLLLAYLALPCSAHAQTVTFTTEDYAPFNYREGKEIKGATVEQVEKLMAAIGVDYTIEVMPWARAYGLARTAPMTCVFATAHNSTRDPLFKWVEPLLIDRNILITRKGSGVTAGNLDEAKKYTIGTQREDYTETILKEKGFTKLDVASDFNATLRKLLGGRIDMMPISELYFEKLKADQPVELVTVLSAQPMGIACEKNFPGDLLARMQAALDKLIADGDQKQIFLKYGMNLSD
;
A
#
# COMPACT_ATOMS: atom_id res chain seq x y z
N MET A 1 8.68 -64.22 -39.29
CA MET A 1 9.52 -63.39 -38.46
C MET A 1 8.83 -62.03 -38.37
N LYS A 2 8.06 -61.78 -37.28
CA LYS A 2 7.36 -60.47 -37.04
C LYS A 2 8.28 -59.56 -36.22
N LYS A 3 8.73 -58.45 -36.82
CA LYS A 3 9.53 -57.45 -36.14
C LYS A 3 8.54 -56.54 -35.32
N LEU A 4 8.61 -56.60 -34.00
CA LEU A 4 7.95 -55.66 -33.07
C LEU A 4 8.77 -54.38 -33.07
N LEU A 5 8.19 -53.27 -33.57
CA LEU A 5 8.73 -51.93 -33.36
C LEU A 5 8.23 -51.43 -31.99
N LEU A 6 9.17 -51.29 -31.03
CA LEU A 6 8.93 -50.59 -29.76
C LEU A 6 8.97 -49.09 -30.03
N LEU A 7 7.82 -48.40 -29.96
CA LEU A 7 7.76 -46.96 -29.93
C LEU A 7 8.12 -46.49 -28.48
N ALA A 8 9.31 -45.93 -28.31
CA ALA A 8 9.69 -45.24 -27.06
C ALA A 8 9.00 -43.87 -27.02
N TYR A 9 8.03 -43.70 -26.13
CA TYR A 9 7.42 -42.40 -25.82
C TYR A 9 8.43 -41.59 -25.00
N LEU A 10 9.07 -40.60 -25.60
CA LEU A 10 9.84 -39.58 -24.90
C LEU A 10 8.83 -38.64 -24.17
N ALA A 11 8.65 -38.85 -22.91
CA ALA A 11 7.98 -37.86 -22.02
C ALA A 11 8.90 -36.65 -21.87
N LEU A 12 8.65 -35.58 -22.60
CA LEU A 12 9.27 -34.29 -22.39
C LEU A 12 8.83 -33.77 -21.01
N PRO A 13 9.77 -33.45 -20.10
CA PRO A 13 9.41 -32.80 -18.85
C PRO A 13 8.81 -31.42 -19.17
N CYS A 14 7.55 -31.20 -18.86
CA CYS A 14 6.92 -29.91 -18.88
C CYS A 14 7.55 -29.12 -17.72
N SER A 15 8.53 -28.28 -18.03
CA SER A 15 9.08 -27.33 -17.08
C SER A 15 7.96 -26.34 -16.72
N ALA A 16 7.26 -26.59 -15.64
CA ALA A 16 6.39 -25.60 -15.04
C ALA A 16 7.30 -24.42 -14.65
N HIS A 17 7.26 -23.34 -15.43
CA HIS A 17 7.88 -22.08 -14.99
C HIS A 17 7.17 -21.70 -13.71
N ALA A 18 7.90 -21.71 -12.60
CA ALA A 18 7.42 -21.15 -11.35
C ALA A 18 7.08 -19.68 -11.62
N GLN A 19 5.79 -19.34 -11.51
CA GLN A 19 5.34 -17.98 -11.75
C GLN A 19 5.80 -17.13 -10.56
N THR A 20 6.76 -16.23 -10.79
CA THR A 20 7.23 -15.26 -9.78
C THR A 20 6.22 -14.12 -9.67
N VAL A 21 5.80 -13.82 -8.45
CA VAL A 21 4.93 -12.66 -8.16
C VAL A 21 5.78 -11.42 -7.96
N THR A 22 5.48 -10.34 -8.65
CA THR A 22 6.10 -9.04 -8.44
C THR A 22 5.22 -8.19 -7.53
N PHE A 23 5.72 -7.84 -6.35
CA PHE A 23 5.09 -6.87 -5.47
C PHE A 23 5.74 -5.51 -5.64
N THR A 24 4.93 -4.48 -5.78
CA THR A 24 5.37 -3.09 -5.85
C THR A 24 4.80 -2.28 -4.70
N THR A 25 5.51 -1.25 -4.25
CA THR A 25 5.05 -0.33 -3.21
C THR A 25 5.85 0.97 -3.27
N GLU A 26 5.50 1.94 -2.45
CA GLU A 26 6.25 3.19 -2.29
C GLU A 26 7.11 3.18 -1.01
N ASP A 27 7.88 4.25 -0.80
CA ASP A 27 8.65 4.46 0.42
C ASP A 27 7.81 5.24 1.44
N TYR A 28 7.23 4.52 2.41
CA TYR A 28 6.31 5.08 3.41
C TYR A 28 6.44 4.35 4.75
N ALA A 29 7.41 4.74 5.57
CA ALA A 29 7.62 4.15 6.91
C ALA A 29 6.45 4.49 7.85
N PRO A 30 6.07 3.59 8.77
CA PRO A 30 6.66 2.30 9.11
C PRO A 30 6.11 1.12 8.31
N PHE A 31 5.27 1.36 7.30
CA PHE A 31 4.57 0.32 6.55
C PHE A 31 5.49 -0.41 5.56
N ASN A 32 6.15 0.34 4.70
CA ASN A 32 7.03 -0.14 3.64
C ASN A 32 8.07 0.94 3.33
N TYR A 33 9.36 0.63 3.47
CA TYR A 33 10.42 1.61 3.29
C TYR A 33 11.78 0.95 3.01
N ARG A 34 12.72 1.75 2.50
CA ARG A 34 14.10 1.34 2.34
C ARG A 34 14.95 1.73 3.56
N GLU A 35 15.71 0.76 4.04
CA GLU A 35 16.77 1.00 5.03
C GLU A 35 18.09 0.49 4.46
N GLY A 36 18.87 1.39 3.90
CA GLY A 36 20.05 1.01 3.13
C GLY A 36 19.69 0.21 1.87
N LYS A 37 20.11 -1.06 1.81
CA LYS A 37 19.79 -1.98 0.71
C LYS A 37 18.56 -2.84 0.98
N GLU A 38 18.08 -2.87 2.21
CA GLU A 38 16.97 -3.70 2.63
C GLU A 38 15.63 -2.97 2.45
N ILE A 39 14.59 -3.73 2.15
CA ILE A 39 13.21 -3.26 2.15
C ILE A 39 12.59 -3.79 3.44
N LYS A 40 12.00 -2.90 4.24
CA LYS A 40 11.45 -3.20 5.57
C LYS A 40 10.08 -2.56 5.75
N GLY A 41 9.40 -2.97 6.81
CA GLY A 41 8.14 -2.38 7.23
C GLY A 41 7.08 -3.42 7.59
N ALA A 42 6.06 -2.97 8.29
CA ALA A 42 5.04 -3.86 8.81
C ALA A 42 4.25 -4.59 7.70
N THR A 43 4.01 -3.94 6.57
CA THR A 43 3.33 -4.58 5.43
C THR A 43 4.28 -5.42 4.60
N VAL A 44 5.56 -5.05 4.53
CA VAL A 44 6.61 -5.87 3.89
C VAL A 44 6.73 -7.21 4.59
N GLU A 45 6.88 -7.22 5.92
CA GLU A 45 7.01 -8.46 6.70
C GLU A 45 5.76 -9.35 6.59
N GLN A 46 4.57 -8.76 6.51
CA GLN A 46 3.36 -9.53 6.26
C GLN A 46 3.41 -10.21 4.88
N VAL A 47 3.75 -9.48 3.80
CA VAL A 47 3.89 -10.03 2.45
C VAL A 47 4.93 -11.16 2.42
N GLU A 48 6.08 -10.97 3.04
CA GLU A 48 7.15 -11.98 3.13
C GLU A 48 6.66 -13.25 3.84
N LYS A 49 5.97 -13.12 4.98
CA LYS A 49 5.39 -14.25 5.71
C LYS A 49 4.31 -14.98 4.91
N LEU A 50 3.45 -14.24 4.23
CA LEU A 50 2.45 -14.82 3.34
C LEU A 50 3.11 -15.68 2.25
N MET A 51 4.07 -15.11 1.55
CA MET A 51 4.71 -15.77 0.41
C MET A 51 5.55 -16.97 0.86
N ALA A 52 6.23 -16.87 2.00
CA ALA A 52 6.92 -18.00 2.60
C ALA A 52 5.96 -19.15 2.97
N ALA A 53 4.80 -18.83 3.53
CA ALA A 53 3.79 -19.83 3.91
C ALA A 53 3.21 -20.59 2.69
N ILE A 54 3.09 -19.93 1.56
CA ILE A 54 2.54 -20.56 0.34
C ILE A 54 3.61 -21.13 -0.59
N GLY A 55 4.91 -20.88 -0.33
CA GLY A 55 6.03 -21.44 -1.10
C GLY A 55 6.06 -20.99 -2.56
N VAL A 56 5.80 -19.71 -2.83
CA VAL A 56 5.81 -19.12 -4.17
C VAL A 56 6.90 -18.06 -4.25
N ASP A 57 7.68 -18.08 -5.34
CA ASP A 57 8.73 -17.10 -5.59
C ASP A 57 8.14 -15.70 -5.80
N TYR A 58 8.82 -14.69 -5.27
CA TYR A 58 8.39 -13.30 -5.38
C TYR A 58 9.56 -12.33 -5.39
N THR A 59 9.27 -11.11 -5.82
CA THR A 59 10.14 -9.94 -5.69
C THR A 59 9.37 -8.79 -5.06
N ILE A 60 10.07 -7.90 -4.34
CA ILE A 60 9.49 -6.65 -3.83
C ILE A 60 10.30 -5.48 -4.38
N GLU A 61 9.60 -4.51 -4.98
CA GLU A 61 10.20 -3.30 -5.54
C GLU A 61 9.57 -2.06 -4.94
N VAL A 62 10.43 -1.13 -4.47
CA VAL A 62 10.02 0.19 -3.96
C VAL A 62 10.26 1.24 -5.04
N MET A 63 9.22 1.99 -5.39
CA MET A 63 9.24 3.01 -6.44
C MET A 63 8.17 4.09 -6.16
N PRO A 64 8.13 5.22 -6.90
CA PRO A 64 7.06 6.21 -6.74
C PRO A 64 5.66 5.57 -6.89
N TRP A 65 4.72 5.96 -6.02
CA TRP A 65 3.38 5.37 -5.93
C TRP A 65 2.67 5.21 -7.28
N ALA A 66 2.58 6.29 -8.07
CA ALA A 66 1.87 6.26 -9.36
C ALA A 66 2.43 5.19 -10.32
N ARG A 67 3.75 4.91 -10.24
CA ARG A 67 4.38 3.84 -11.03
C ARG A 67 4.04 2.46 -10.46
N ALA A 68 4.15 2.26 -9.15
CA ALA A 68 3.81 1.02 -8.48
C ALA A 68 2.35 0.62 -8.77
N TYR A 69 1.44 1.56 -8.58
CA TYR A 69 0.02 1.41 -8.85
C TYR A 69 -0.27 1.12 -10.34
N GLY A 70 0.38 1.84 -11.25
CA GLY A 70 0.23 1.63 -12.69
C GLY A 70 0.69 0.25 -13.14
N LEU A 71 1.81 -0.26 -12.62
CA LEU A 71 2.30 -1.61 -12.91
C LEU A 71 1.33 -2.69 -12.45
N ALA A 72 0.78 -2.59 -11.24
CA ALA A 72 -0.20 -3.55 -10.73
C ALA A 72 -1.52 -3.55 -11.52
N ARG A 73 -1.82 -2.50 -12.31
CA ARG A 73 -2.98 -2.45 -13.19
C ARG A 73 -2.76 -3.10 -14.54
N THR A 74 -1.52 -3.22 -14.99
CA THR A 74 -1.22 -3.52 -16.41
C THR A 74 -0.25 -4.67 -16.60
N ALA A 75 0.61 -4.96 -15.64
CA ALA A 75 1.62 -6.00 -15.75
C ALA A 75 1.11 -7.33 -15.17
N PRO A 76 1.22 -8.45 -15.92
CA PRO A 76 0.85 -9.76 -15.40
C PRO A 76 1.62 -10.12 -14.13
N MET A 77 1.00 -10.90 -13.25
CA MET A 77 1.59 -11.40 -12.00
C MET A 77 2.12 -10.29 -11.08
N THR A 78 1.55 -9.07 -11.20
CA THR A 78 2.00 -7.92 -10.42
C THR A 78 0.92 -7.46 -9.45
N CYS A 79 1.33 -7.20 -8.21
CA CYS A 79 0.49 -6.66 -7.15
C CYS A 79 1.14 -5.39 -6.57
N VAL A 80 0.34 -4.44 -6.14
CA VAL A 80 0.78 -3.32 -5.30
C VAL A 80 0.23 -3.51 -3.90
N PHE A 81 1.03 -3.29 -2.86
CA PHE A 81 0.57 -3.49 -1.48
C PHE A 81 0.64 -2.19 -0.64
N ALA A 82 0.09 -2.26 0.58
CA ALA A 82 -0.26 -1.10 1.38
C ALA A 82 -1.20 -0.15 0.61
N THR A 83 -2.16 -0.74 -0.10
CA THR A 83 -3.07 -0.06 -1.00
C THR A 83 -4.44 0.10 -0.37
N ALA A 84 -4.93 1.33 -0.28
CA ALA A 84 -6.28 1.60 0.20
C ALA A 84 -7.33 0.97 -0.72
N HIS A 85 -8.20 0.14 -0.14
CA HIS A 85 -9.36 -0.42 -0.81
C HIS A 85 -10.56 0.54 -0.66
N ASN A 86 -11.15 0.91 -1.76
CA ASN A 86 -12.34 1.75 -1.81
C ASN A 86 -13.17 1.44 -3.07
N SER A 87 -14.37 2.01 -3.19
CA SER A 87 -15.31 1.75 -4.29
C SER A 87 -14.75 2.08 -5.68
N THR A 88 -13.85 3.04 -5.79
CA THR A 88 -13.21 3.42 -7.06
C THR A 88 -12.16 2.41 -7.50
N ARG A 89 -11.44 1.81 -6.54
CA ARG A 89 -10.37 0.85 -6.80
C ARG A 89 -10.84 -0.59 -6.83
N ASP A 90 -11.94 -0.91 -6.15
CA ASP A 90 -12.51 -2.27 -6.08
C ASP A 90 -12.58 -2.97 -7.45
N PRO A 91 -13.19 -2.39 -8.51
CA PRO A 91 -13.32 -3.05 -9.80
C PRO A 91 -12.02 -3.18 -10.60
N LEU A 92 -10.94 -2.53 -10.17
CA LEU A 92 -9.67 -2.47 -10.91
C LEU A 92 -8.71 -3.59 -10.56
N PHE A 93 -8.89 -4.25 -9.41
CA PHE A 93 -7.95 -5.23 -8.86
C PHE A 93 -8.66 -6.46 -8.32
N LYS A 94 -7.86 -7.47 -7.98
CA LYS A 94 -8.20 -8.54 -7.06
C LYS A 94 -7.47 -8.30 -5.75
N TRP A 95 -8.14 -8.54 -4.62
CA TRP A 95 -7.68 -8.09 -3.32
C TRP A 95 -7.31 -9.24 -2.38
N VAL A 96 -6.27 -9.00 -1.57
CA VAL A 96 -5.93 -9.77 -0.37
C VAL A 96 -5.84 -8.79 0.79
N GLU A 97 -6.71 -8.91 1.79
CA GLU A 97 -6.86 -7.92 2.86
C GLU A 97 -7.53 -8.47 4.12
N PRO A 98 -7.45 -7.78 5.28
CA PRO A 98 -6.74 -6.50 5.48
C PRO A 98 -5.27 -6.71 5.89
N LEU A 99 -4.34 -5.96 5.30
CA LEU A 99 -3.00 -5.83 5.87
C LEU A 99 -3.02 -4.96 7.13
N LEU A 100 -3.88 -3.93 7.15
CA LEU A 100 -4.19 -3.07 8.30
C LEU A 100 -5.41 -2.21 7.98
N ILE A 101 -5.96 -1.54 9.00
CA ILE A 101 -6.88 -0.40 8.82
C ILE A 101 -6.08 0.86 9.09
N ASP A 102 -5.96 1.73 8.08
CA ASP A 102 -5.25 3.00 8.20
C ASP A 102 -6.21 4.16 8.42
N ARG A 103 -5.97 4.92 9.46
CA ARG A 103 -6.67 6.18 9.74
C ARG A 103 -5.87 7.32 9.16
N ASN A 104 -6.49 8.05 8.23
CA ASN A 104 -5.88 9.20 7.57
C ASN A 104 -6.36 10.51 8.19
N ILE A 105 -5.43 11.42 8.44
CA ILE A 105 -5.65 12.73 9.06
C ILE A 105 -5.12 13.83 8.14
N LEU A 106 -5.70 15.03 8.25
CA LEU A 106 -5.12 16.23 7.68
C LEU A 106 -4.16 16.85 8.71
N ILE A 107 -2.95 17.13 8.27
CA ILE A 107 -1.92 17.81 9.05
C ILE A 107 -1.57 19.15 8.43
N THR A 108 -1.05 20.05 9.27
CA THR A 108 -0.48 21.34 8.85
C THR A 108 0.89 21.56 9.45
N ARG A 109 1.61 22.58 8.97
CA ARG A 109 2.87 23.03 9.56
C ARG A 109 2.58 23.79 10.88
N LYS A 110 3.28 23.45 11.95
CA LYS A 110 3.20 24.10 13.24
C LYS A 110 3.41 25.61 13.12
N GLY A 111 2.53 26.39 13.73
CA GLY A 111 2.58 27.85 13.68
C GLY A 111 2.16 28.47 12.34
N SER A 112 1.51 27.72 11.48
CA SER A 112 0.96 28.22 10.19
C SER A 112 -0.26 29.12 10.36
N GLY A 113 -0.95 29.04 11.49
CA GLY A 113 -2.24 29.68 11.71
C GLY A 113 -3.43 28.94 11.04
N VAL A 114 -3.18 27.80 10.44
CA VAL A 114 -4.22 26.95 9.84
C VAL A 114 -5.00 26.23 10.94
N THR A 115 -6.31 26.46 10.99
CA THR A 115 -7.21 25.82 11.96
C THR A 115 -8.50 25.41 11.28
N ALA A 116 -8.97 24.19 11.57
CA ALA A 116 -10.26 23.69 11.16
C ALA A 116 -10.78 22.67 12.18
N GLY A 117 -11.95 22.88 12.73
CA GLY A 117 -12.60 21.97 13.66
C GLY A 117 -13.23 20.74 12.99
N ASN A 118 -13.41 20.79 11.66
CA ASN A 118 -14.00 19.73 10.86
C ASN A 118 -13.58 19.88 9.39
N LEU A 119 -13.99 18.90 8.56
CA LEU A 119 -13.62 18.88 7.14
C LEU A 119 -14.21 20.05 6.33
N ASP A 120 -15.40 20.53 6.68
CA ASP A 120 -16.01 21.66 5.94
C ASP A 120 -15.22 22.95 6.13
N GLU A 121 -14.74 23.21 7.33
CA GLU A 121 -13.85 24.34 7.60
C GLU A 121 -12.49 24.20 6.92
N ALA A 122 -12.03 22.94 6.71
CA ALA A 122 -10.78 22.67 6.04
C ALA A 122 -10.82 23.00 4.52
N LYS A 123 -11.99 23.01 3.90
CA LYS A 123 -12.16 23.25 2.45
C LYS A 123 -11.68 24.62 1.96
N LYS A 124 -11.56 25.61 2.82
CA LYS A 124 -11.05 26.95 2.48
C LYS A 124 -9.55 26.95 2.17
N TYR A 125 -8.80 25.93 2.62
CA TYR A 125 -7.36 25.81 2.51
C TYR A 125 -6.92 25.04 1.28
N THR A 126 -5.66 25.22 0.87
CA THR A 126 -5.01 24.43 -0.19
C THR A 126 -4.48 23.12 0.38
N ILE A 127 -4.99 22.01 -0.14
CA ILE A 127 -4.59 20.67 0.30
C ILE A 127 -3.63 20.06 -0.71
N GLY A 128 -2.44 19.68 -0.26
CA GLY A 128 -1.50 18.91 -1.08
C GLY A 128 -1.80 17.42 -1.02
N THR A 129 -1.68 16.75 -2.14
CA THR A 129 -1.74 15.28 -2.23
C THR A 129 -0.78 14.79 -3.32
N GLN A 130 -0.68 13.48 -3.54
CA GLN A 130 0.14 12.92 -4.62
C GLN A 130 -0.72 12.28 -5.72
N ARG A 131 -0.15 12.18 -6.91
CA ARG A 131 -0.83 11.62 -8.08
C ARG A 131 -1.19 10.15 -7.86
N GLU A 132 -2.42 9.78 -8.29
CA GLU A 132 -2.98 8.41 -8.18
C GLU A 132 -3.14 7.93 -6.72
N ASP A 133 -2.90 8.79 -5.74
CA ASP A 133 -3.22 8.48 -4.35
C ASP A 133 -4.72 8.50 -4.11
N TYR A 134 -5.21 7.61 -3.23
CA TYR A 134 -6.64 7.54 -2.92
C TYR A 134 -7.14 8.80 -2.20
N THR A 135 -6.26 9.52 -1.52
CA THR A 135 -6.62 10.77 -0.84
C THR A 135 -7.01 11.86 -1.83
N GLU A 136 -6.46 11.87 -3.06
CA GLU A 136 -6.90 12.77 -4.12
C GLU A 136 -8.39 12.54 -4.45
N THR A 137 -8.81 11.28 -4.59
CA THR A 137 -10.20 10.91 -4.85
C THR A 137 -11.10 11.29 -3.68
N ILE A 138 -10.75 10.91 -2.45
CA ILE A 138 -11.52 11.22 -1.25
C ILE A 138 -11.69 12.73 -1.05
N LEU A 139 -10.64 13.50 -1.25
CA LEU A 139 -10.70 14.96 -1.13
C LEU A 139 -11.68 15.56 -2.14
N LYS A 140 -11.65 15.10 -3.40
CA LYS A 140 -12.61 15.54 -4.45
C LYS A 140 -14.05 15.16 -4.09
N GLU A 141 -14.30 13.92 -3.67
CA GLU A 141 -15.60 13.42 -3.24
C GLU A 141 -16.17 14.21 -2.05
N LYS A 142 -15.31 14.61 -1.13
CA LYS A 142 -15.66 15.45 0.02
C LYS A 142 -15.80 16.95 -0.32
N GLY A 143 -15.60 17.33 -1.59
CA GLY A 143 -15.82 18.69 -2.08
C GLY A 143 -14.66 19.66 -1.87
N PHE A 144 -13.44 19.17 -1.69
CA PHE A 144 -12.24 20.02 -1.72
C PHE A 144 -11.91 20.42 -3.16
N THR A 145 -11.79 21.71 -3.42
CA THR A 145 -11.55 22.26 -4.76
C THR A 145 -10.14 22.84 -4.93
N LYS A 146 -9.44 23.14 -3.83
CA LYS A 146 -8.09 23.70 -3.84
C LYS A 146 -7.07 22.59 -3.60
N LEU A 147 -6.79 21.76 -4.63
CA LEU A 147 -5.85 20.66 -4.55
C LEU A 147 -4.55 20.98 -5.30
N ASP A 148 -3.42 20.73 -4.65
CA ASP A 148 -2.07 20.73 -5.24
C ASP A 148 -1.59 19.28 -5.34
N VAL A 149 -1.52 18.74 -6.56
CA VAL A 149 -1.14 17.33 -6.79
C VAL A 149 0.34 17.26 -7.14
N ALA A 150 1.14 16.68 -6.23
CA ALA A 150 2.57 16.47 -6.42
C ALA A 150 2.88 15.12 -7.09
N SER A 151 4.16 14.90 -7.44
CA SER A 151 4.64 13.64 -8.03
C SER A 151 4.72 12.50 -7.02
N ASP A 152 5.02 12.82 -5.76
CA ASP A 152 5.28 11.85 -4.69
C ASP A 152 5.01 12.48 -3.31
N PHE A 153 4.97 11.61 -2.29
CA PHE A 153 4.72 11.99 -0.90
C PHE A 153 5.74 13.02 -0.37
N ASN A 154 7.03 12.78 -0.61
CA ASN A 154 8.08 13.67 -0.12
C ASN A 154 8.02 15.06 -0.76
N ALA A 155 7.60 15.15 -2.03
CA ALA A 155 7.37 16.43 -2.69
C ALA A 155 6.21 17.20 -2.03
N THR A 156 5.12 16.50 -1.68
CA THR A 156 3.98 17.09 -0.94
C THR A 156 4.43 17.58 0.44
N LEU A 157 5.16 16.77 1.19
CA LEU A 157 5.66 17.12 2.52
C LEU A 157 6.60 18.36 2.47
N ARG A 158 7.50 18.41 1.49
CA ARG A 158 8.36 19.61 1.31
C ARG A 158 7.56 20.87 1.02
N LYS A 159 6.45 20.77 0.25
CA LYS A 159 5.55 21.91 0.01
C LYS A 159 4.85 22.36 1.29
N LEU A 160 4.39 21.42 2.14
CA LEU A 160 3.78 21.74 3.42
C LEU A 160 4.76 22.48 4.34
N LEU A 161 5.95 21.91 4.54
CA LEU A 161 6.98 22.49 5.38
C LEU A 161 7.46 23.85 4.87
N GLY A 162 7.49 24.02 3.55
CA GLY A 162 7.81 25.29 2.88
C GLY A 162 6.66 26.30 2.80
N GLY A 163 5.47 25.98 3.35
CA GLY A 163 4.29 26.86 3.36
C GLY A 163 3.67 27.12 1.99
N ARG A 164 3.91 26.22 1.01
CA ARG A 164 3.32 26.31 -0.34
C ARG A 164 1.93 25.70 -0.43
N ILE A 165 1.59 24.85 0.51
CA ILE A 165 0.27 24.27 0.76
C ILE A 165 -0.04 24.43 2.25
N ASP A 166 -1.32 24.42 2.57
CA ASP A 166 -1.78 24.67 3.94
C ASP A 166 -1.88 23.36 4.75
N MET A 167 -2.32 22.29 4.11
CA MET A 167 -2.48 20.98 4.72
C MET A 167 -2.09 19.86 3.75
N MET A 168 -1.89 18.64 4.30
CA MET A 168 -1.80 17.41 3.52
C MET A 168 -2.41 16.24 4.30
N PRO A 169 -2.99 15.24 3.62
CA PRO A 169 -3.38 13.98 4.23
C PRO A 169 -2.16 13.11 4.50
N ILE A 170 -2.22 12.38 5.60
CA ILE A 170 -1.15 11.47 6.04
C ILE A 170 -1.77 10.39 6.95
N SER A 171 -1.19 9.20 6.94
CA SER A 171 -1.51 8.18 7.94
C SER A 171 -1.25 8.71 9.35
N GLU A 172 -2.18 8.49 10.27
CA GLU A 172 -1.99 8.88 11.68
C GLU A 172 -0.77 8.18 12.29
N LEU A 173 -0.50 6.94 11.90
CA LEU A 173 0.69 6.20 12.37
C LEU A 173 1.99 6.80 11.84
N TYR A 174 2.00 7.26 10.59
CA TYR A 174 3.15 7.99 10.06
C TYR A 174 3.32 9.36 10.75
N PHE A 175 2.21 10.06 11.01
CA PHE A 175 2.23 11.34 11.71
C PHE A 175 2.84 11.23 13.11
N GLU A 176 2.51 10.18 13.88
CA GLU A 176 3.07 9.96 15.21
C GLU A 176 4.61 9.90 15.18
N LYS A 177 5.19 9.33 14.13
CA LYS A 177 6.63 9.31 13.91
C LYS A 177 7.16 10.65 13.38
N LEU A 178 6.46 11.24 12.40
CA LEU A 178 6.90 12.47 11.74
C LEU A 178 6.95 13.66 12.68
N LYS A 179 5.98 13.81 13.61
CA LYS A 179 5.90 14.93 14.55
C LYS A 179 7.05 15.03 15.54
N ALA A 180 7.86 13.95 15.69
CA ALA A 180 9.06 13.97 16.51
C ALA A 180 10.19 14.78 15.85
N ASP A 181 10.27 14.74 14.50
CA ASP A 181 11.38 15.29 13.73
C ASP A 181 10.98 16.53 12.91
N GLN A 182 9.69 16.74 12.67
CA GLN A 182 9.17 17.81 11.83
C GLN A 182 8.14 18.68 12.55
N PRO A 183 8.12 20.00 12.30
CA PRO A 183 7.19 20.93 12.93
C PRO A 183 5.79 20.83 12.30
N VAL A 184 5.10 19.71 12.54
CA VAL A 184 3.75 19.46 12.04
C VAL A 184 2.76 19.25 13.18
N GLU A 185 1.48 19.49 12.93
CA GLU A 185 0.38 19.31 13.87
C GLU A 185 -0.87 18.78 13.17
N LEU A 186 -1.65 17.99 13.90
CA LEU A 186 -2.92 17.45 13.44
C LEU A 186 -3.97 18.55 13.34
N VAL A 187 -4.75 18.54 12.27
CA VAL A 187 -5.90 19.43 12.08
C VAL A 187 -7.21 18.68 12.31
N THR A 188 -7.50 17.68 11.50
CA THR A 188 -8.73 16.88 11.61
C THR A 188 -8.59 15.51 10.94
N VAL A 189 -9.52 14.60 11.23
CA VAL A 189 -9.56 13.27 10.58
C VAL A 189 -10.17 13.38 9.19
N LEU A 190 -9.55 12.75 8.21
CA LEU A 190 -10.03 12.69 6.83
C LEU A 190 -10.86 11.44 6.57
N SER A 191 -10.32 10.25 6.89
CA SER A 191 -10.94 8.95 6.59
C SER A 191 -10.30 7.82 7.39
N ALA A 192 -10.92 6.64 7.37
CA ALA A 192 -10.31 5.38 7.73
C ALA A 192 -10.56 4.38 6.60
N GLN A 193 -9.52 3.65 6.18
CA GLN A 193 -9.57 2.75 5.02
C GLN A 193 -8.89 1.43 5.32
N PRO A 194 -9.46 0.28 4.90
CA PRO A 194 -8.70 -0.96 4.83
C PRO A 194 -7.58 -0.81 3.80
N MET A 195 -6.40 -1.30 4.17
CA MET A 195 -5.23 -1.38 3.31
C MET A 195 -4.96 -2.83 2.99
N GLY A 196 -4.73 -3.13 1.73
CA GLY A 196 -4.54 -4.50 1.25
C GLY A 196 -3.43 -4.64 0.21
N ILE A 197 -3.36 -5.84 -0.36
CA ILE A 197 -2.61 -6.17 -1.56
C ILE A 197 -3.59 -6.13 -2.72
N ALA A 198 -3.35 -5.27 -3.70
CA ALA A 198 -4.14 -5.13 -4.91
C ALA A 198 -3.39 -5.76 -6.09
N CYS A 199 -3.86 -6.89 -6.58
CA CYS A 199 -3.26 -7.63 -7.68
C CYS A 199 -3.99 -7.33 -9.00
N GLU A 200 -3.26 -7.41 -10.12
CA GLU A 200 -3.83 -7.16 -11.44
C GLU A 200 -5.09 -8.03 -11.69
N LYS A 201 -6.00 -7.53 -12.53
CA LYS A 201 -7.36 -8.07 -12.68
C LYS A 201 -7.41 -9.55 -13.12
N ASN A 202 -6.41 -10.02 -13.87
CA ASN A 202 -6.33 -11.41 -14.34
C ASN A 202 -5.44 -12.28 -13.45
N PHE A 203 -5.00 -11.77 -12.30
CA PHE A 203 -4.16 -12.54 -11.36
C PHE A 203 -4.82 -13.89 -11.03
N PRO A 204 -4.06 -15.01 -10.95
CA PRO A 204 -4.62 -16.36 -10.74
C PRO A 204 -5.44 -16.42 -9.43
N GLY A 205 -6.70 -16.87 -9.57
CA GLY A 205 -7.64 -16.89 -8.45
C GLY A 205 -7.26 -17.88 -7.34
N ASP A 206 -6.66 -19.01 -7.70
CA ASP A 206 -6.16 -20.00 -6.76
C ASP A 206 -4.99 -19.47 -5.94
N LEU A 207 -4.07 -18.75 -6.57
CA LEU A 207 -2.95 -18.10 -5.87
C LEU A 207 -3.44 -16.99 -4.95
N LEU A 208 -4.39 -16.16 -5.43
CA LEU A 208 -5.03 -15.13 -4.62
C LEU A 208 -5.70 -15.71 -3.36
N ALA A 209 -6.45 -16.81 -3.52
CA ALA A 209 -7.10 -17.49 -2.40
C ALA A 209 -6.09 -18.07 -1.39
N ARG A 210 -4.97 -18.61 -1.86
CA ARG A 210 -3.87 -19.07 -0.99
C ARG A 210 -3.23 -17.92 -0.22
N MET A 211 -3.01 -16.78 -0.87
CA MET A 211 -2.50 -15.57 -0.22
C MET A 211 -3.48 -15.08 0.86
N GLN A 212 -4.79 -15.03 0.56
CA GLN A 212 -5.79 -14.63 1.55
C GLN A 212 -5.82 -15.59 2.75
N ALA A 213 -5.84 -16.89 2.51
CA ALA A 213 -5.84 -17.88 3.59
C ALA A 213 -4.58 -17.78 4.48
N ALA A 214 -3.43 -17.46 3.89
CA ALA A 214 -2.20 -17.23 4.65
C ALA A 214 -2.29 -15.94 5.49
N LEU A 215 -2.91 -14.88 4.98
CA LEU A 215 -3.15 -13.65 5.73
C LEU A 215 -4.13 -13.89 6.88
N ASP A 216 -5.25 -14.56 6.60
CA ASP A 216 -6.26 -14.89 7.64
C ASP A 216 -5.63 -15.68 8.79
N LYS A 217 -4.75 -16.63 8.46
CA LYS A 217 -4.00 -17.39 9.46
C LYS A 217 -3.03 -16.50 10.25
N LEU A 218 -2.29 -15.63 9.59
CA LEU A 218 -1.36 -14.69 10.23
C LEU A 218 -2.08 -13.75 11.22
N ILE A 219 -3.32 -13.35 10.88
CA ILE A 219 -4.19 -12.56 11.76
C ILE A 219 -4.69 -13.40 12.93
N ALA A 220 -5.22 -14.60 12.66
CA ALA A 220 -5.79 -15.47 13.68
C ALA A 220 -4.77 -15.96 14.71
N ASP A 221 -3.53 -16.20 14.28
CA ASP A 221 -2.41 -16.61 15.15
C ASP A 221 -1.88 -15.42 16.00
N GLY A 222 -2.30 -14.18 15.71
CA GLY A 222 -1.83 -12.97 16.38
C GLY A 222 -0.48 -12.44 15.87
N ASP A 223 0.09 -13.07 14.87
CA ASP A 223 1.38 -12.68 14.27
C ASP A 223 1.32 -11.27 13.67
N GLN A 224 0.20 -10.90 13.03
CA GLN A 224 0.01 -9.56 12.51
C GLN A 224 0.15 -8.49 13.60
N LYS A 225 -0.45 -8.72 14.77
CA LYS A 225 -0.34 -7.82 15.93
C LYS A 225 1.11 -7.71 16.42
N GLN A 226 1.85 -8.82 16.46
CA GLN A 226 3.27 -8.80 16.84
C GLN A 226 4.12 -8.02 15.84
N ILE A 227 3.84 -8.15 14.54
CA ILE A 227 4.48 -7.34 13.51
C ILE A 227 4.22 -5.86 13.77
N PHE A 228 2.98 -5.45 14.01
CA PHE A 228 2.65 -4.05 14.29
C PHE A 228 3.43 -3.52 15.49
N LEU A 229 3.46 -4.25 16.60
CA LEU A 229 4.22 -3.87 17.80
C LEU A 229 5.72 -3.73 17.52
N LYS A 230 6.30 -4.64 16.73
CA LYS A 230 7.71 -4.60 16.31
C LYS A 230 8.06 -3.30 15.57
N TYR A 231 7.13 -2.78 14.77
CA TYR A 231 7.30 -1.53 14.01
C TYR A 231 6.79 -0.29 14.75
N GLY A 232 6.47 -0.42 16.05
CA GLY A 232 5.99 0.69 16.88
C GLY A 232 4.58 1.17 16.53
N MET A 233 3.80 0.32 15.87
CA MET A 233 2.42 0.62 15.46
C MET A 233 1.46 0.10 16.53
N ASN A 234 0.92 1.01 17.34
CA ASN A 234 -0.16 0.70 18.26
C ASN A 234 -1.50 0.95 17.54
N LEU A 235 -2.00 -0.08 16.87
CA LEU A 235 -3.36 -0.05 16.35
C LEU A 235 -4.29 -0.27 17.55
N SER A 236 -5.02 0.77 17.95
CA SER A 236 -6.16 0.61 18.87
C SER A 236 -7.24 -0.21 18.17
N ASP A 237 -7.73 -1.22 18.85
CA ASP A 237 -8.85 -2.07 18.45
C ASP A 237 -10.09 -1.24 18.12
#